data_dd28bb3014a33b42018793775801a857
#
_entry.id   dd28bb3014a33b42018793775801a857
#
_cell.length_a   1.000
_cell.length_b   1.000
_cell.length_c   1.000
_cell.angle_alpha   90.00
_cell.angle_beta   90.00
_cell.angle_gamma   90.00
#
_symmetry.space_group_name_H-M   'P 1'
#
loop_
_entity.id
_entity.type
_entity.pdbx_description
1 polymer ?
#
loop_
_entity_poly.entity_id
_entity_poly.type
_entity_poly.pdbx_seq_one_letter_code
_entity_poly.pdbx_strand_id
1 'polypeptide(L)'
;DRNVEVKVISGDNPVTVSKIAMSAGIVNADQYVDATTLTTMESIQNAVSHYTVFGRVKPEQKQQIVKALQNNKLKVAMTGDGVNDILAMKKADCSIAMGSGSDAARQAAQVVLLDSNFSHLNDIVSEGRRDINNITRSATLFLYKNMFSLFLAIFSIINSFSYPLKPSQISLVSMFNIGIPSFFLALEANEDKQSGHFITQ
;
A
#
# COMPACT_ATOMS: atom_id res chain seq x y z
N ASP A 1 -3.77 2.59 -15.22
CA ASP A 1 -4.75 1.48 -15.10
C ASP A 1 -4.38 0.44 -14.05
N ARG A 2 -4.15 0.91 -12.81
CA ARG A 2 -3.68 0.04 -11.71
C ARG A 2 -4.78 -0.28 -10.68
N ASN A 3 -6.06 -0.08 -11.06
CA ASN A 3 -7.21 -0.27 -10.18
C ASN A 3 -7.17 0.63 -8.93
N VAL A 4 -6.67 1.85 -9.10
CA VAL A 4 -6.63 2.90 -8.07
C VAL A 4 -7.65 3.95 -8.41
N GLU A 5 -8.58 4.20 -7.51
CA GLU A 5 -9.52 5.31 -7.60
C GLU A 5 -8.89 6.56 -6.98
N VAL A 6 -8.92 7.67 -7.71
CA VAL A 6 -8.38 8.94 -7.26
C VAL A 6 -9.51 9.83 -6.77
N LYS A 7 -9.39 10.36 -5.57
CA LYS A 7 -10.30 11.39 -5.01
C LYS A 7 -9.53 12.67 -4.72
N VAL A 8 -10.14 13.81 -4.99
CA VAL A 8 -9.53 15.13 -4.77
C VAL A 8 -10.19 15.78 -3.57
N ILE A 9 -9.38 16.21 -2.60
CA ILE A 9 -9.84 16.82 -1.36
C ILE A 9 -9.13 18.17 -1.21
N SER A 10 -9.87 19.27 -1.32
CA SER A 10 -9.32 20.63 -1.25
C SER A 10 -10.12 21.53 -0.33
N GLY A 11 -9.45 22.53 0.24
CA GLY A 11 -10.11 23.65 0.94
C GLY A 11 -10.76 24.67 0.02
N ASP A 12 -10.46 24.61 -1.28
CA ASP A 12 -10.93 25.56 -2.28
C ASP A 12 -12.37 25.30 -2.74
N ASN A 13 -12.90 26.22 -3.55
CA ASN A 13 -14.24 26.11 -4.11
C ASN A 13 -14.41 24.81 -4.94
N PRO A 14 -15.44 23.98 -4.67
CA PRO A 14 -15.61 22.68 -5.33
C PRO A 14 -15.71 22.75 -6.85
N VAL A 15 -16.33 23.80 -7.40
CA VAL A 15 -16.45 23.98 -8.86
C VAL A 15 -15.07 24.24 -9.49
N THR A 16 -14.24 25.05 -8.83
CA THR A 16 -12.88 25.32 -9.30
C THR A 16 -12.01 24.09 -9.26
N VAL A 17 -12.07 23.35 -8.14
CA VAL A 17 -11.31 22.10 -7.96
C VAL A 17 -11.74 21.04 -8.97
N SER A 18 -13.05 20.91 -9.22
CA SER A 18 -13.60 20.01 -10.23
C SER A 18 -13.06 20.30 -11.64
N LYS A 19 -13.07 21.58 -12.04
CA LYS A 19 -12.51 21.99 -13.35
C LYS A 19 -11.02 21.67 -13.49
N ILE A 20 -10.23 21.91 -12.45
CA ILE A 20 -8.80 21.60 -12.42
C ILE A 20 -8.61 20.07 -12.49
N ALA A 21 -9.38 19.31 -11.72
CA ALA A 21 -9.32 17.85 -11.72
C ALA A 21 -9.69 17.25 -13.09
N MET A 22 -10.70 17.80 -13.77
CA MET A 22 -11.05 17.41 -15.15
C MET A 22 -9.91 17.71 -16.12
N SER A 23 -9.29 18.88 -16.00
CA SER A 23 -8.15 19.25 -16.84
C SER A 23 -6.94 18.36 -16.61
N ALA A 24 -6.79 17.82 -15.40
CA ALA A 24 -5.76 16.84 -15.03
C ALA A 24 -6.11 15.39 -15.45
N GLY A 25 -7.27 15.17 -16.08
CA GLY A 25 -7.69 13.85 -16.56
C GLY A 25 -8.21 12.90 -15.48
N ILE A 26 -8.63 13.45 -14.33
CA ILE A 26 -9.21 12.63 -13.26
C ILE A 26 -10.63 12.17 -13.67
N VAL A 27 -10.85 10.88 -13.63
CA VAL A 27 -12.14 10.24 -14.00
C VAL A 27 -13.23 10.67 -13.02
N ASN A 28 -14.43 10.99 -13.53
CA ASN A 28 -15.59 11.44 -12.74
C ASN A 28 -15.33 12.71 -11.90
N ALA A 29 -14.41 13.56 -12.32
CA ALA A 29 -14.11 14.82 -11.62
C ALA A 29 -15.25 15.86 -11.68
N ASP A 30 -16.25 15.66 -12.54
CA ASP A 30 -17.52 16.39 -12.59
C ASP A 30 -18.44 16.08 -11.40
N GLN A 31 -18.23 14.93 -10.73
CA GLN A 31 -18.94 14.56 -9.51
C GLN A 31 -18.27 15.21 -8.30
N TYR A 32 -18.70 16.42 -7.98
CA TYR A 32 -18.15 17.18 -6.86
C TYR A 32 -19.19 17.49 -5.80
N VAL A 33 -18.73 17.73 -4.56
CA VAL A 33 -19.56 18.12 -3.44
C VAL A 33 -18.91 19.24 -2.62
N ASP A 34 -19.73 20.12 -2.07
CA ASP A 34 -19.30 21.12 -1.08
C ASP A 34 -19.30 20.48 0.30
N ALA A 35 -18.12 20.34 0.89
CA ALA A 35 -17.99 19.71 2.21
C ALA A 35 -18.63 20.48 3.35
N THR A 36 -18.99 21.74 3.15
CA THR A 36 -19.77 22.52 4.16
C THR A 36 -21.17 21.95 4.36
N THR A 37 -21.72 21.21 3.39
CA THR A 37 -23.02 20.52 3.51
C THR A 37 -22.91 19.16 4.22
N LEU A 38 -21.71 18.62 4.37
CA LEU A 38 -21.45 17.33 5.00
C LEU A 38 -21.18 17.51 6.50
N THR A 39 -22.24 17.60 7.29
CA THR A 39 -22.14 17.91 8.73
C THR A 39 -22.06 16.69 9.62
N THR A 40 -22.43 15.51 9.13
CA THR A 40 -22.44 14.25 9.90
C THR A 40 -21.52 13.21 9.28
N MET A 41 -21.02 12.27 10.08
CA MET A 41 -20.22 11.16 9.58
C MET A 41 -20.98 10.30 8.56
N GLU A 42 -22.30 10.16 8.73
CA GLU A 42 -23.15 9.43 7.79
C GLU A 42 -23.23 10.12 6.42
N SER A 43 -23.38 11.47 6.40
CA SER A 43 -23.36 12.23 5.15
C SER A 43 -22.02 12.11 4.43
N ILE A 44 -20.91 12.10 5.17
CA ILE A 44 -19.57 11.89 4.61
C ILE A 44 -19.45 10.45 4.08
N GLN A 45 -19.94 9.45 4.81
CA GLN A 45 -19.90 8.04 4.39
C GLN A 45 -20.66 7.81 3.06
N ASN A 46 -21.81 8.44 2.90
CA ASN A 46 -22.56 8.40 1.66
C ASN A 46 -21.85 9.17 0.53
N ALA A 47 -21.30 10.35 0.84
CA ALA A 47 -20.62 11.19 -0.13
C ALA A 47 -19.38 10.53 -0.74
N VAL A 48 -18.56 9.80 0.04
CA VAL A 48 -17.33 9.15 -0.48
C VAL A 48 -17.61 8.07 -1.53
N SER A 49 -18.82 7.53 -1.58
CA SER A 49 -19.23 6.54 -2.58
C SER A 49 -19.72 7.16 -3.89
N HIS A 50 -20.12 8.44 -3.88
CA HIS A 50 -20.76 9.09 -5.03
C HIS A 50 -19.90 10.19 -5.65
N TYR A 51 -19.07 10.87 -4.85
CA TYR A 51 -18.32 12.02 -5.32
C TYR A 51 -16.82 11.73 -5.43
N THR A 52 -16.21 12.30 -6.44
CA THR A 52 -14.77 12.23 -6.70
C THR A 52 -14.04 13.46 -6.14
N VAL A 53 -14.69 14.63 -6.16
CA VAL A 53 -14.09 15.89 -5.75
C VAL A 53 -14.83 16.46 -4.55
N PHE A 54 -14.07 16.79 -3.50
CA PHE A 54 -14.53 17.42 -2.27
C PHE A 54 -13.90 18.81 -2.15
N GLY A 55 -14.73 19.85 -2.20
CA GLY A 55 -14.27 21.23 -2.03
C GLY A 55 -14.66 21.80 -0.67
N ARG A 56 -14.04 22.91 -0.26
CA ARG A 56 -14.23 23.60 1.05
C ARG A 56 -14.08 22.66 2.25
N VAL A 57 -13.18 21.67 2.14
CA VAL A 57 -12.96 20.68 3.19
C VAL A 57 -12.09 21.27 4.30
N LYS A 58 -12.56 21.16 5.54
CA LYS A 58 -11.79 21.52 6.73
C LYS A 58 -10.77 20.40 7.07
N PRO A 59 -9.67 20.71 7.80
CA PRO A 59 -8.66 19.72 8.16
C PRO A 59 -9.23 18.47 8.86
N GLU A 60 -10.19 18.66 9.78
CA GLU A 60 -10.83 17.56 10.50
C GLU A 60 -11.69 16.70 9.57
N GLN A 61 -12.35 17.33 8.58
CA GLN A 61 -13.15 16.61 7.58
C GLN A 61 -12.28 15.78 6.64
N LYS A 62 -11.03 16.21 6.33
CA LYS A 62 -10.08 15.40 5.56
C LYS A 62 -9.83 14.05 6.23
N GLN A 63 -9.60 14.06 7.54
CA GLN A 63 -9.46 12.84 8.34
C GLN A 63 -10.74 11.98 8.33
N GLN A 64 -11.91 12.61 8.43
CA GLN A 64 -13.20 11.90 8.40
C GLN A 64 -13.47 11.25 7.05
N ILE A 65 -13.09 11.89 5.93
CA ILE A 65 -13.19 11.33 4.58
C ILE A 65 -12.28 10.10 4.46
N VAL A 66 -11.03 10.17 4.92
CA VAL A 66 -10.13 9.01 4.94
C VAL A 66 -10.74 7.87 5.74
N LYS A 67 -11.27 8.15 6.92
CA LYS A 67 -11.94 7.14 7.78
C LYS A 67 -13.17 6.53 7.08
N ALA A 68 -13.96 7.34 6.39
CA ALA A 68 -15.13 6.86 5.64
C ALA A 68 -14.74 5.90 4.51
N LEU A 69 -13.67 6.21 3.78
CA LEU A 69 -13.12 5.32 2.75
C LEU A 69 -12.62 4.00 3.35
N GLN A 70 -11.92 4.05 4.48
CA GLN A 70 -11.46 2.85 5.20
C GLN A 70 -12.63 1.99 5.72
N ASN A 71 -13.74 2.60 6.16
CA ASN A 71 -14.96 1.89 6.57
C ASN A 71 -15.56 1.09 5.39
N ASN A 72 -15.39 1.56 4.16
CA ASN A 72 -15.75 0.83 2.94
C ASN A 72 -14.74 -0.29 2.58
N LYS A 73 -13.84 -0.65 3.52
CA LYS A 73 -12.79 -1.68 3.33
C LYS A 73 -11.78 -1.33 2.24
N LEU A 74 -11.65 -0.05 1.89
CA LEU A 74 -10.65 0.42 0.94
C LEU A 74 -9.32 0.70 1.66
N LYS A 75 -8.21 0.42 0.98
CA LYS A 75 -6.88 0.89 1.39
C LYS A 75 -6.66 2.29 0.86
N VAL A 76 -6.35 3.23 1.73
CA VAL A 76 -6.30 4.66 1.43
C VAL A 76 -4.86 5.16 1.48
N ALA A 77 -4.36 5.68 0.36
CA ALA A 77 -3.17 6.50 0.33
C ALA A 77 -3.57 7.98 0.34
N MET A 78 -3.00 8.77 1.24
CA MET A 78 -3.23 10.20 1.33
C MET A 78 -1.97 10.97 0.96
N THR A 79 -2.09 11.84 -0.04
CA THR A 79 -1.02 12.77 -0.40
C THR A 79 -1.34 14.17 0.12
N GLY A 80 -0.36 14.81 0.73
CA GLY A 80 -0.49 16.17 1.25
C GLY A 80 0.85 16.90 1.28
N ASP A 81 0.79 18.22 1.28
CA ASP A 81 1.97 19.11 1.30
C ASP A 81 1.96 20.06 2.51
N GLY A 82 0.82 20.23 3.15
CA GLY A 82 0.60 21.19 4.21
C GLY A 82 0.36 20.59 5.59
N VAL A 83 0.46 21.44 6.60
CA VAL A 83 0.15 21.11 8.01
C VAL A 83 -1.31 20.65 8.15
N ASN A 84 -2.21 21.19 7.33
CA ASN A 84 -3.65 20.86 7.34
C ASN A 84 -3.96 19.42 6.90
N ASP A 85 -3.00 18.73 6.28
CA ASP A 85 -3.14 17.37 5.79
C ASP A 85 -2.65 16.31 6.78
N ILE A 86 -1.88 16.72 7.80
CA ILE A 86 -1.19 15.82 8.73
C ILE A 86 -2.17 14.86 9.41
N LEU A 87 -3.34 15.34 9.85
CA LEU A 87 -4.32 14.48 10.51
C LEU A 87 -4.86 13.40 9.58
N ALA A 88 -5.14 13.75 8.33
CA ALA A 88 -5.59 12.81 7.31
C ALA A 88 -4.46 11.85 6.90
N MET A 89 -3.24 12.36 6.70
CA MET A 89 -2.05 11.57 6.39
C MET A 89 -1.77 10.52 7.47
N LYS A 90 -1.78 10.89 8.74
CA LYS A 90 -1.59 9.96 9.87
C LYS A 90 -2.70 8.91 9.99
N LYS A 91 -3.89 9.20 9.47
CA LYS A 91 -5.02 8.28 9.50
C LYS A 91 -5.01 7.31 8.32
N ALA A 92 -4.44 7.69 7.19
CA ALA A 92 -4.36 6.88 5.98
C ALA A 92 -3.51 5.61 6.18
N ASP A 93 -3.73 4.60 5.35
CA ASP A 93 -2.92 3.37 5.34
C ASP A 93 -1.53 3.63 4.76
N CYS A 94 -1.42 4.60 3.84
CA CYS A 94 -0.15 5.11 3.31
C CYS A 94 -0.21 6.64 3.23
N SER A 95 0.84 7.31 3.70
CA SER A 95 0.95 8.77 3.64
C SER A 95 2.14 9.20 2.78
N ILE A 96 1.88 10.14 1.88
CA ILE A 96 2.86 10.63 0.90
C ILE A 96 2.96 12.14 1.04
N ALA A 97 4.16 12.67 1.24
CA ALA A 97 4.42 14.10 1.23
C ALA A 97 5.19 14.53 -0.01
N MET A 98 4.97 15.77 -0.41
CA MET A 98 5.79 16.45 -1.42
C MET A 98 7.08 16.96 -0.79
N GLY A 99 8.19 16.88 -1.51
CA GLY A 99 9.47 17.42 -1.07
C GLY A 99 9.44 18.93 -0.86
N SER A 100 8.63 19.64 -1.65
CA SER A 100 8.34 21.07 -1.50
C SER A 100 7.36 21.41 -0.37
N GLY A 101 6.74 20.40 0.26
CA GLY A 101 5.78 20.57 1.34
C GLY A 101 6.41 21.00 2.65
N SER A 102 5.57 21.26 3.65
CA SER A 102 6.02 21.65 4.98
C SER A 102 6.87 20.56 5.66
N ASP A 103 7.82 20.94 6.50
CA ASP A 103 8.64 20.01 7.28
C ASP A 103 7.77 19.07 8.13
N ALA A 104 6.70 19.58 8.70
CA ALA A 104 5.77 18.79 9.50
C ALA A 104 5.03 17.72 8.65
N ALA A 105 4.65 18.02 7.42
CA ALA A 105 4.06 17.06 6.51
C ALA A 105 5.08 15.98 6.10
N ARG A 106 6.32 16.38 5.76
CA ARG A 106 7.41 15.44 5.43
C ARG A 106 7.74 14.49 6.58
N GLN A 107 7.78 14.99 7.82
CA GLN A 107 8.03 14.15 9.00
C GLN A 107 6.86 13.23 9.34
N ALA A 108 5.62 13.60 9.00
CA ALA A 108 4.44 12.80 9.23
C ALA A 108 4.20 11.73 8.16
N ALA A 109 4.85 11.85 7.00
CA ALA A 109 4.67 10.96 5.86
C ALA A 109 5.53 9.69 5.96
N GLN A 110 5.03 8.59 5.40
CA GLN A 110 5.77 7.34 5.23
C GLN A 110 6.65 7.38 3.98
N VAL A 111 6.24 8.14 2.97
CA VAL A 111 6.95 8.34 1.70
C VAL A 111 7.08 9.82 1.43
N VAL A 112 8.24 10.28 0.97
CA VAL A 112 8.46 11.67 0.54
C VAL A 112 8.93 11.69 -0.91
N LEU A 113 8.20 12.39 -1.77
CA LEU A 113 8.57 12.64 -3.17
C LEU A 113 9.52 13.85 -3.21
N LEU A 114 10.82 13.61 -3.21
CA LEU A 114 11.83 14.66 -3.05
C LEU A 114 11.77 15.73 -4.16
N ASP A 115 11.50 15.34 -5.39
CA ASP A 115 11.33 16.22 -6.54
C ASP A 115 9.91 16.76 -6.72
N SER A 116 8.99 16.39 -5.80
CA SER A 116 7.58 16.78 -5.85
C SER A 116 6.86 16.37 -7.14
N ASN A 117 7.34 15.31 -7.81
CA ASN A 117 6.78 14.83 -9.07
C ASN A 117 5.91 13.58 -8.84
N PHE A 118 4.61 13.72 -9.09
CA PHE A 118 3.63 12.62 -8.96
C PHE A 118 3.87 11.45 -9.92
N SER A 119 4.58 11.63 -11.04
CA SER A 119 4.84 10.54 -11.98
C SER A 119 5.59 9.37 -11.34
N HIS A 120 6.45 9.65 -10.35
CA HIS A 120 7.19 8.63 -9.60
C HIS A 120 6.32 7.73 -8.71
N LEU A 121 5.06 8.08 -8.47
CA LEU A 121 4.14 7.15 -7.77
C LEU A 121 3.96 5.83 -8.52
N ASN A 122 4.01 5.85 -9.85
CA ASN A 122 3.96 4.63 -10.64
C ASN A 122 5.18 3.73 -10.39
N ASP A 123 6.36 4.33 -10.33
CA ASP A 123 7.63 3.63 -10.10
C ASP A 123 7.67 3.05 -8.67
N ILE A 124 7.20 3.82 -7.68
CA ILE A 124 7.08 3.37 -6.28
C ILE A 124 6.14 2.17 -6.16
N VAL A 125 5.00 2.19 -6.85
CA VAL A 125 4.05 1.06 -6.83
C VAL A 125 4.64 -0.16 -7.52
N SER A 126 5.38 0.01 -8.62
CA SER A 126 6.05 -1.08 -9.32
C SER A 126 7.12 -1.72 -8.46
N GLU A 127 7.97 -0.90 -7.84
CA GLU A 127 9.04 -1.39 -6.95
C GLU A 127 8.45 -2.07 -5.70
N GLY A 128 7.40 -1.51 -5.10
CA GLY A 128 6.71 -2.16 -3.97
C GLY A 128 6.11 -3.52 -4.34
N ARG A 129 5.57 -3.68 -5.55
CA ARG A 129 5.09 -4.99 -6.03
C ARG A 129 6.25 -5.97 -6.23
N ARG A 130 7.34 -5.52 -6.82
CA ARG A 130 8.55 -6.32 -6.99
C ARG A 130 9.07 -6.82 -5.65
N ASP A 131 9.18 -5.95 -4.66
CA ASP A 131 9.65 -6.30 -3.31
C ASP A 131 8.73 -7.34 -2.65
N ILE A 132 7.42 -7.13 -2.68
CA ILE A 132 6.45 -8.06 -2.11
C ILE A 132 6.52 -9.42 -2.82
N ASN A 133 6.60 -9.45 -4.15
CA ASN A 133 6.70 -10.67 -4.93
C ASN A 133 7.98 -11.44 -4.58
N ASN A 134 9.11 -10.76 -4.48
CA ASN A 134 10.39 -11.37 -4.15
C ASN A 134 10.41 -11.90 -2.72
N ILE A 135 9.88 -11.15 -1.75
CA ILE A 135 9.73 -11.59 -0.35
C ILE A 135 8.82 -12.82 -0.28
N THR A 136 7.68 -12.80 -0.97
CA THR A 136 6.72 -13.91 -0.98
C THR A 136 7.34 -15.19 -1.52
N ARG A 137 8.04 -15.11 -2.66
CA ARG A 137 8.74 -16.25 -3.27
C ARG A 137 9.83 -16.80 -2.36
N SER A 138 10.66 -15.93 -1.78
CA SER A 138 11.71 -16.33 -0.85
C SER A 138 11.14 -16.97 0.43
N ALA A 139 10.07 -16.41 0.98
CA ALA A 139 9.37 -16.97 2.14
C ALA A 139 8.75 -18.34 1.84
N THR A 140 8.23 -18.54 0.63
CA THR A 140 7.70 -19.83 0.18
C THR A 140 8.80 -20.91 0.16
N LEU A 141 9.98 -20.60 -0.39
CA LEU A 141 11.13 -21.53 -0.38
C LEU A 141 11.52 -21.89 1.07
N PHE A 142 11.52 -20.91 1.96
CA PHE A 142 11.83 -21.13 3.37
C PHE A 142 10.79 -22.01 4.06
N LEU A 143 9.51 -21.83 3.78
CA LEU A 143 8.43 -22.66 4.31
C LEU A 143 8.54 -24.10 3.81
N TYR A 144 8.78 -24.35 2.53
CA TYR A 144 8.95 -25.69 1.97
C TYR A 144 10.08 -26.44 2.68
N LYS A 145 11.24 -25.80 2.86
CA LYS A 145 12.36 -26.41 3.58
C LYS A 145 12.02 -26.76 5.01
N ASN A 146 11.33 -25.87 5.73
CA ASN A 146 10.95 -26.13 7.13
C ASN A 146 9.91 -27.25 7.24
N MET A 147 8.92 -27.27 6.34
CA MET A 147 7.95 -28.37 6.24
C MET A 147 8.63 -29.71 5.96
N PHE A 148 9.56 -29.74 5.00
CA PHE A 148 10.34 -30.94 4.72
C PHE A 148 11.12 -31.44 5.94
N SER A 149 11.81 -30.54 6.65
CA SER A 149 12.55 -30.89 7.86
C SER A 149 11.64 -31.43 8.99
N LEU A 150 10.45 -30.84 9.14
CA LEU A 150 9.44 -31.29 10.10
C LEU A 150 8.94 -32.69 9.76
N PHE A 151 8.56 -32.96 8.50
CA PHE A 151 8.12 -34.28 8.07
C PHE A 151 9.21 -35.33 8.25
N LEU A 152 10.46 -34.98 7.92
CA LEU A 152 11.59 -35.88 8.10
C LEU A 152 11.85 -36.22 9.59
N ALA A 153 11.69 -35.24 10.48
CA ALA A 153 11.81 -35.45 11.91
C ALA A 153 10.70 -36.38 12.43
N ILE A 154 9.45 -36.13 12.04
CA ILE A 154 8.31 -37.00 12.43
C ILE A 154 8.51 -38.42 11.91
N PHE A 155 8.95 -38.57 10.65
CA PHE A 155 9.23 -39.86 10.03
C PHE A 155 10.33 -40.63 10.79
N SER A 156 11.40 -39.91 11.19
CA SER A 156 12.49 -40.51 11.98
C SER A 156 12.03 -40.99 13.35
N ILE A 157 11.15 -40.24 14.01
CA ILE A 157 10.58 -40.62 15.33
C ILE A 157 9.72 -41.89 15.19
N ILE A 158 8.81 -41.93 14.21
CA ILE A 158 7.90 -43.05 13.98
C ILE A 158 8.68 -44.34 13.69
N ASN A 159 9.75 -44.26 12.92
CA ASN A 159 10.56 -45.42 12.54
C ASN A 159 11.74 -45.72 13.48
N SER A 160 11.84 -44.98 14.60
CA SER A 160 12.87 -45.18 15.65
C SER A 160 14.33 -45.13 15.13
N PHE A 161 14.63 -44.33 14.12
CA PHE A 161 16.00 -44.09 13.68
C PHE A 161 16.44 -42.66 13.91
N SER A 162 17.76 -42.45 13.98
CA SER A 162 18.34 -41.11 14.15
C SER A 162 18.06 -40.21 12.94
N TYR A 163 17.89 -38.91 13.20
CA TYR A 163 17.66 -37.92 12.14
C TYR A 163 18.75 -38.01 11.05
N PRO A 164 18.38 -38.24 9.78
CA PRO A 164 19.32 -38.65 8.74
C PRO A 164 20.27 -37.54 8.25
N LEU A 165 19.96 -36.25 8.55
CA LEU A 165 20.75 -35.11 8.10
C LEU A 165 21.58 -34.53 9.24
N LYS A 166 22.87 -34.35 9.00
CA LYS A 166 23.76 -33.64 9.91
C LYS A 166 23.55 -32.11 9.78
N PRO A 167 23.83 -31.30 10.82
CA PRO A 167 23.66 -29.83 10.76
C PRO A 167 24.39 -29.18 9.61
N SER A 168 25.59 -29.64 9.23
CA SER A 168 26.35 -29.16 8.08
C SER A 168 25.64 -29.42 6.75
N GLN A 169 24.97 -30.55 6.61
CA GLN A 169 24.19 -30.89 5.41
C GLN A 169 22.93 -30.03 5.31
N ILE A 170 22.26 -29.76 6.45
CA ILE A 170 21.12 -28.84 6.49
C ILE A 170 21.52 -27.42 6.08
N SER A 171 22.71 -26.96 6.47
CA SER A 171 23.23 -25.65 6.07
C SER A 171 23.50 -25.61 4.57
N LEU A 172 24.09 -26.65 3.99
CA LEU A 172 24.30 -26.77 2.54
C LEU A 172 22.99 -26.77 1.77
N VAL A 173 22.01 -27.59 2.20
CA VAL A 173 20.66 -27.61 1.61
C VAL A 173 20.01 -26.23 1.68
N SER A 174 20.15 -25.52 2.80
CA SER A 174 19.60 -24.16 2.94
C SER A 174 20.27 -23.17 1.99
N MET A 175 21.58 -23.26 1.80
CA MET A 175 22.32 -22.38 0.89
C MET A 175 21.88 -22.60 -0.55
N PHE A 176 21.76 -23.84 -1.02
CA PHE A 176 21.39 -24.14 -2.40
C PHE A 176 19.91 -24.00 -2.70
N ASN A 177 19.03 -24.32 -1.75
CA ASN A 177 17.57 -24.28 -1.97
C ASN A 177 16.93 -22.93 -1.61
N ILE A 178 17.59 -22.12 -0.78
CA ILE A 178 17.04 -20.82 -0.36
C ILE A 178 18.00 -19.69 -0.73
N GLY A 179 19.25 -19.74 -0.27
CA GLY A 179 20.19 -18.64 -0.40
C GLY A 179 20.43 -18.25 -1.86
N ILE A 180 20.84 -19.19 -2.69
CA ILE A 180 21.14 -18.94 -4.12
C ILE A 180 19.86 -18.59 -4.88
N PRO A 181 18.75 -19.37 -4.82
CA PRO A 181 17.53 -18.99 -5.53
C PRO A 181 16.93 -17.66 -5.09
N SER A 182 16.93 -17.34 -3.78
CA SER A 182 16.42 -16.06 -3.29
C SER A 182 17.23 -14.88 -3.81
N PHE A 183 18.56 -15.03 -3.94
CA PHE A 183 19.41 -14.02 -4.57
C PHE A 183 19.03 -13.75 -6.02
N PHE A 184 18.86 -14.80 -6.81
CA PHE A 184 18.45 -14.65 -8.22
C PHE A 184 17.02 -14.12 -8.36
N LEU A 185 16.09 -14.56 -7.50
CA LEU A 185 14.73 -14.03 -7.47
C LEU A 185 14.69 -12.54 -7.12
N ALA A 186 15.58 -12.07 -6.24
CA ALA A 186 15.68 -10.65 -5.92
C ALA A 186 16.14 -9.77 -7.09
N LEU A 187 16.85 -10.35 -8.07
CA LEU A 187 17.27 -9.65 -9.29
C LEU A 187 16.16 -9.62 -10.35
N GLU A 188 15.14 -10.47 -10.24
CA GLU A 188 14.04 -10.55 -11.20
C GLU A 188 13.07 -9.36 -11.01
N ALA A 189 12.79 -8.64 -12.10
CA ALA A 189 11.79 -7.59 -12.13
C ALA A 189 10.39 -8.21 -12.29
N ASN A 190 9.77 -8.63 -11.17
CA ASN A 190 8.40 -9.15 -11.15
C ASN A 190 7.45 -8.10 -10.59
N GLU A 191 6.70 -7.46 -11.47
CA GLU A 191 5.71 -6.43 -11.15
C GLU A 191 4.26 -6.96 -11.17
N ASP A 192 4.07 -8.29 -11.25
CA ASP A 192 2.75 -8.88 -11.33
C ASP A 192 1.88 -8.51 -10.14
N LYS A 193 0.60 -8.30 -10.42
CA LYS A 193 -0.38 -8.00 -9.37
C LYS A 193 -0.62 -9.25 -8.54
N GLN A 194 -0.29 -9.20 -7.27
CA GLN A 194 -0.66 -10.28 -6.34
C GLN A 194 -2.18 -10.34 -6.15
N SER A 195 -2.75 -11.51 -6.39
CA SER A 195 -4.14 -11.84 -6.09
C SER A 195 -4.16 -12.84 -4.94
N GLY A 196 -4.64 -12.43 -3.76
CA GLY A 196 -4.85 -13.31 -2.63
C GLY A 196 -3.94 -13.06 -1.42
N HIS A 197 -4.26 -13.73 -0.31
CA HIS A 197 -3.42 -13.76 0.89
C HIS A 197 -2.26 -14.74 0.71
N PHE A 198 -1.08 -14.39 1.24
CA PHE A 198 0.14 -15.21 1.23
C PHE A 198 -0.07 -16.68 1.67
N ILE A 199 -1.02 -16.96 2.57
CA ILE A 199 -1.28 -18.30 3.11
C ILE A 199 -2.22 -19.12 2.19
N THR A 200 -2.89 -18.51 1.21
CA THR A 200 -3.86 -19.15 0.32
C THR A 200 -3.33 -19.39 -1.09
N GLN A 201 -2.09 -19.08 -1.35
CA GLN A 201 -1.32 -19.45 -2.54
C GLN A 201 -0.48 -20.70 -2.24
#